data_a2c2ff8db555b0b323672660ec557230
#
_entry.id   a2c2ff8db555b0b323672660ec557230
#
_cell.length_a   1.000
_cell.length_b   1.000
_cell.length_c   1.000
_cell.angle_alpha   90.00
_cell.angle_beta   90.00
_cell.angle_gamma   90.00
#
_symmetry.space_group_name_H-M   'P 1'
#
loop_
_entity.id
_entity.type
_entity.pdbx_description
1 polymer ?
#
loop_
_entity_poly.entity_id
_entity_poly.type
_entity_poly.pdbx_seq_one_letter_code
_entity_poly.pdbx_strand_id
1 'polypeptide(L)'
;LFRSLPGKVTLYFGANFLGATAIDFVGPGEEFSLYAGVEDEVKVSRVLDRSKSEKRKTSFSSKTELQASWIIEVENLSAVEKNVRLADRIPVSQNDEVKVRSVKTSPKITPDEKGLFSWDLVLAPKEKRTLNVEYVVQYPKDYTQRSYRNASNMPQMQQQSGNDFEMNSLQLQLRSLESKF
;
A
#
# COMPACT_ATOMS: atom_id res chain seq x y z
N LEU A 1 31.31 -2.61 -23.67
CA LEU A 1 30.18 -3.04 -22.81
C LEU A 1 30.78 -3.54 -21.49
N PHE A 2 30.54 -2.76 -20.43
CA PHE A 2 31.01 -3.09 -19.09
C PHE A 2 29.97 -3.97 -18.40
N ARG A 3 30.42 -4.91 -17.57
CA ARG A 3 29.63 -5.70 -16.64
C ARG A 3 30.07 -5.36 -15.22
N SER A 4 29.15 -5.35 -14.28
CA SER A 4 29.48 -5.20 -12.87
C SER A 4 29.52 -6.57 -12.20
N LEU A 5 30.57 -6.85 -11.46
CA LEU A 5 30.65 -8.06 -10.63
C LEU A 5 29.94 -7.81 -9.29
N PRO A 6 29.44 -8.86 -8.63
CA PRO A 6 28.90 -8.75 -7.28
C PRO A 6 29.89 -8.10 -6.33
N GLY A 7 29.42 -7.18 -5.52
CA GLY A 7 30.28 -6.48 -4.59
C GLY A 7 29.58 -5.47 -3.68
N LYS A 8 30.35 -4.90 -2.76
CA LYS A 8 29.88 -3.81 -1.89
C LYS A 8 29.90 -2.49 -2.65
N VAL A 9 28.86 -1.72 -2.49
CA VAL A 9 28.73 -0.37 -3.06
C VAL A 9 28.54 0.61 -1.92
N THR A 10 29.29 1.69 -1.94
CA THR A 10 29.14 2.81 -1.02
C THR A 10 28.47 3.95 -1.77
N LEU A 11 27.39 4.47 -1.18
CA LEU A 11 26.55 5.48 -1.78
C LEU A 11 26.87 6.86 -1.16
N TYR A 12 27.03 7.85 -2.03
CA TYR A 12 27.23 9.25 -1.66
C TYR A 12 26.28 10.15 -2.44
N PHE A 13 25.83 11.21 -1.79
CA PHE A 13 25.17 12.34 -2.45
C PHE A 13 25.99 13.60 -2.21
N GLY A 14 26.67 14.06 -3.23
CA GLY A 14 27.71 15.07 -3.07
C GLY A 14 28.83 14.57 -2.14
N ALA A 15 29.06 15.29 -1.06
CA ALA A 15 30.03 14.91 -0.02
C ALA A 15 29.43 14.07 1.12
N ASN A 16 28.11 13.87 1.13
CA ASN A 16 27.44 13.17 2.21
C ASN A 16 27.39 11.67 1.96
N PHE A 17 27.83 10.88 2.94
CA PHE A 17 27.68 9.43 2.94
C PHE A 17 26.21 9.05 3.21
N LEU A 18 25.59 8.32 2.26
CA LEU A 18 24.21 7.85 2.40
C LEU A 18 24.12 6.45 2.99
N GLY A 19 25.10 5.61 2.71
CA GLY A 19 25.09 4.24 3.17
C GLY A 19 25.95 3.30 2.34
N ALA A 20 25.92 2.02 2.70
CA ALA A 20 26.56 0.96 1.96
C ALA A 20 25.56 -0.16 1.70
N THR A 21 25.58 -0.74 0.53
CA THR A 21 24.76 -1.87 0.11
C THR A 21 25.61 -2.87 -0.69
N ALA A 22 24.99 -3.92 -1.20
CA ALA A 22 25.64 -4.85 -2.13
C ALA A 22 24.85 -4.86 -3.44
N ILE A 23 25.56 -5.06 -4.55
CA ILE A 23 24.96 -5.37 -5.83
C ILE A 23 25.31 -6.81 -6.21
N ASP A 24 24.40 -7.46 -6.91
CA ASP A 24 24.63 -8.72 -7.58
C ASP A 24 25.30 -8.50 -8.94
N PHE A 25 25.52 -9.59 -9.66
CA PHE A 25 26.02 -9.49 -11.03
C PHE A 25 25.02 -8.70 -11.89
N VAL A 26 25.53 -7.68 -12.61
CA VAL A 26 24.74 -6.89 -13.55
C VAL A 26 25.33 -7.07 -14.94
N GLY A 27 24.51 -7.59 -15.86
CA GLY A 27 24.88 -7.81 -17.26
C GLY A 27 25.04 -6.50 -18.05
N PRO A 28 25.69 -6.56 -19.22
CA PRO A 28 25.80 -5.39 -20.08
C PRO A 28 24.41 -4.92 -20.58
N GLY A 29 24.04 -3.67 -20.27
CA GLY A 29 22.74 -3.08 -20.64
C GLY A 29 21.58 -3.46 -19.72
N GLU A 30 21.85 -4.19 -18.65
CA GLU A 30 20.85 -4.50 -17.63
C GLU A 30 20.65 -3.30 -16.68
N GLU A 31 19.39 -2.99 -16.40
CA GLU A 31 19.02 -1.98 -15.41
C GLU A 31 18.98 -2.61 -14.01
N PHE A 32 19.44 -1.88 -13.04
CA PHE A 32 19.38 -2.28 -11.64
C PHE A 32 18.98 -1.11 -10.75
N SER A 33 18.39 -1.42 -9.59
CA SER A 33 17.99 -0.44 -8.61
C SER A 33 18.77 -0.61 -7.32
N LEU A 34 19.20 0.52 -6.75
CA LEU A 34 19.84 0.57 -5.43
C LEU A 34 18.99 1.38 -4.46
N TYR A 35 18.84 0.84 -3.25
CA TYR A 35 18.24 1.61 -2.16
C TYR A 35 19.26 2.63 -1.64
N ALA A 36 18.97 3.90 -1.83
CA ALA A 36 19.85 5.01 -1.46
C ALA A 36 19.51 5.65 -0.09
N GLY A 37 18.56 5.09 0.65
CA GLY A 37 18.14 5.64 1.92
C GLY A 37 16.73 6.25 1.89
N VAL A 38 16.37 6.95 2.96
CA VAL A 38 15.09 7.65 3.10
C VAL A 38 15.28 9.10 2.69
N GLU A 39 14.37 9.61 1.84
CA GLU A 39 14.33 11.02 1.47
C GLU A 39 13.52 11.78 2.54
N ASP A 40 14.17 12.60 3.33
CA ASP A 40 13.58 13.37 4.44
C ASP A 40 12.97 14.71 3.97
N GLU A 41 13.28 15.14 2.76
CA GLU A 41 12.70 16.35 2.15
C GLU A 41 11.32 16.11 1.50
N VAL A 42 10.84 14.86 1.46
CA VAL A 42 9.50 14.52 0.98
C VAL A 42 8.70 13.90 2.13
N LYS A 43 7.65 14.59 2.53
CA LYS A 43 6.75 14.12 3.59
C LYS A 43 5.49 13.51 2.98
N VAL A 44 5.13 12.30 3.42
CA VAL A 44 3.90 11.63 3.01
C VAL A 44 3.07 11.30 4.24
N SER A 45 1.77 11.58 4.17
CA SER A 45 0.81 11.15 5.18
C SER A 45 -0.41 10.49 4.52
N ARG A 46 -0.98 9.49 5.17
CA ARG A 46 -2.19 8.78 4.73
C ARG A 46 -3.16 8.67 5.90
N VAL A 47 -4.31 9.34 5.79
CA VAL A 47 -5.29 9.46 6.87
C VAL A 47 -6.66 9.03 6.37
N LEU A 48 -7.41 8.30 7.21
CA LEU A 48 -8.79 7.94 6.93
C LEU A 48 -9.69 9.19 7.03
N ASP A 49 -10.39 9.53 5.94
CA ASP A 49 -11.42 10.55 5.96
C ASP A 49 -12.69 10.01 6.64
N ARG A 50 -12.83 10.29 7.92
CA ARG A 50 -13.98 9.83 8.72
C ARG A 50 -15.31 10.41 8.27
N SER A 51 -15.31 11.55 7.60
CA SER A 51 -16.54 12.19 7.12
C SER A 51 -17.16 11.45 5.93
N LYS A 52 -16.33 10.73 5.16
CA LYS A 52 -16.72 9.95 3.99
C LYS A 52 -16.63 8.43 4.20
N SER A 53 -16.16 8.02 5.36
CA SER A 53 -15.97 6.61 5.68
C SER A 53 -17.04 6.14 6.64
N GLU A 54 -17.70 5.02 6.34
CA GLU A 54 -18.77 4.50 7.18
C GLU A 54 -18.90 2.97 7.07
N LYS A 55 -19.43 2.37 8.13
CA LYS A 55 -19.80 0.97 8.18
C LYS A 55 -21.33 0.84 8.13
N ARG A 56 -21.86 0.32 7.05
CA ARG A 56 -23.30 0.11 6.84
C ARG A 56 -23.67 -1.36 7.03
N LYS A 57 -24.60 -1.61 7.94
CA LYS A 57 -25.26 -2.92 8.07
C LYS A 57 -26.62 -2.81 7.39
N THR A 58 -26.78 -3.41 6.24
CA THR A 58 -28.05 -3.39 5.53
C THR A 58 -29.07 -4.30 6.23
N SER A 59 -30.19 -3.76 6.65
CA SER A 59 -31.22 -4.49 7.42
C SER A 59 -31.81 -5.67 6.67
N PHE A 60 -31.91 -5.59 5.35
CA PHE A 60 -32.46 -6.62 4.45
C PHE A 60 -31.42 -7.53 3.83
N SER A 61 -30.12 -7.34 4.11
CA SER A 61 -29.03 -8.16 3.55
C SER A 61 -28.23 -8.82 4.68
N SER A 62 -27.76 -10.04 4.41
CA SER A 62 -26.79 -10.73 5.26
C SER A 62 -25.37 -10.17 5.17
N LYS A 63 -25.19 -9.05 4.49
CA LYS A 63 -23.90 -8.44 4.21
C LYS A 63 -23.70 -7.14 4.97
N THR A 64 -22.43 -6.86 5.23
CA THR A 64 -21.93 -5.57 5.73
C THR A 64 -21.15 -4.88 4.63
N GLU A 65 -21.31 -3.58 4.50
CA GLU A 65 -20.51 -2.73 3.62
C GLU A 65 -19.66 -1.78 4.47
N LEU A 66 -18.39 -1.74 4.17
CA LEU A 66 -17.42 -0.82 4.75
C LEU A 66 -16.93 0.12 3.65
N GLN A 67 -17.39 1.35 3.65
CA GLN A 67 -16.87 2.40 2.79
C GLN A 67 -15.65 3.02 3.45
N ALA A 68 -14.52 3.03 2.76
CA ALA A 68 -13.30 3.65 3.19
C ALA A 68 -12.88 4.74 2.20
N SER A 69 -12.61 5.92 2.71
CA SER A 69 -12.05 7.05 1.99
C SER A 69 -10.75 7.49 2.65
N TRP A 70 -9.69 7.59 1.87
CA TRP A 70 -8.37 7.97 2.36
C TRP A 70 -7.93 9.27 1.72
N ILE A 71 -7.39 10.16 2.55
CA ILE A 71 -6.69 11.37 2.12
C ILE A 71 -5.20 11.09 2.22
N ILE A 72 -4.49 11.26 1.11
CA ILE A 72 -3.03 11.13 1.04
C ILE A 72 -2.47 12.50 0.73
N GLU A 73 -1.63 13.00 1.60
CA GLU A 73 -0.91 14.25 1.39
C GLU A 73 0.55 13.96 1.14
N VAL A 74 1.10 14.53 0.09
CA VAL A 74 2.52 14.50 -0.23
C VAL A 74 3.02 15.93 -0.31
N GLU A 75 4.15 16.23 0.35
CA GLU A 75 4.71 17.57 0.47
C GLU A 75 6.20 17.53 0.17
N ASN A 76 6.62 18.39 -0.74
CA ASN A 76 8.03 18.65 -1.02
C ASN A 76 8.55 19.73 -0.05
N LEU A 77 9.36 19.33 0.91
CA LEU A 77 9.94 20.24 1.90
C LEU A 77 11.21 20.94 1.40
N SER A 78 11.71 20.57 0.21
CA SER A 78 12.95 21.15 -0.36
C SER A 78 12.69 22.47 -1.09
N ALA A 79 13.79 23.14 -1.47
CA ALA A 79 13.79 24.34 -2.29
C ALA A 79 13.89 24.04 -3.79
N VAL A 80 13.90 22.76 -4.18
CA VAL A 80 14.00 22.32 -5.58
C VAL A 80 12.82 21.44 -5.94
N GLU A 81 12.53 21.32 -7.24
CA GLU A 81 11.53 20.42 -7.76
C GLU A 81 11.91 18.95 -7.49
N LYS A 82 10.94 18.14 -7.14
CA LYS A 82 11.12 16.70 -6.88
C LYS A 82 10.20 15.87 -7.76
N ASN A 83 10.77 14.83 -8.37
CA ASN A 83 10.01 13.77 -9.04
C ASN A 83 9.74 12.64 -8.04
N VAL A 84 8.48 12.40 -7.72
CA VAL A 84 8.07 11.42 -6.70
C VAL A 84 7.12 10.41 -7.31
N ARG A 85 7.47 9.13 -7.20
CA ARG A 85 6.53 8.03 -7.47
C ARG A 85 5.87 7.63 -6.17
N LEU A 86 4.61 8.00 -6.00
CA LEU A 86 3.80 7.64 -4.85
C LEU A 86 3.03 6.37 -5.15
N ALA A 87 3.40 5.26 -4.52
CA ALA A 87 2.73 3.98 -4.64
C ALA A 87 1.77 3.74 -3.47
N ASP A 88 0.58 3.22 -3.75
CA ASP A 88 -0.40 2.79 -2.75
C ASP A 88 -1.09 1.50 -3.19
N ARG A 89 -1.94 0.95 -2.33
CA ARG A 89 -2.63 -0.31 -2.56
C ARG A 89 -4.03 -0.28 -1.97
N ILE A 90 -5.01 -0.80 -2.72
CA ILE A 90 -6.31 -1.17 -2.19
C ILE A 90 -6.31 -2.65 -1.76
N PRO A 91 -7.17 -3.05 -0.82
CA PRO A 91 -7.35 -4.46 -0.51
C PRO A 91 -7.87 -5.20 -1.74
N VAL A 92 -7.40 -6.42 -1.95
CA VAL A 92 -7.95 -7.40 -2.90
C VAL A 92 -8.38 -8.63 -2.13
N SER A 93 -9.38 -9.33 -2.61
CA SER A 93 -9.87 -10.55 -1.98
C SER A 93 -9.87 -11.69 -2.98
N GLN A 94 -9.29 -12.81 -2.57
CA GLN A 94 -9.40 -14.09 -3.27
C GLN A 94 -10.62 -14.90 -2.81
N ASN A 95 -11.36 -14.40 -1.83
CA ASN A 95 -12.56 -15.04 -1.30
C ASN A 95 -13.81 -14.44 -1.94
N ASP A 96 -14.64 -15.26 -2.56
CA ASP A 96 -15.87 -14.85 -3.23
C ASP A 96 -16.91 -14.20 -2.29
N GLU A 97 -16.81 -14.47 -0.99
CA GLU A 97 -17.69 -13.86 0.02
C GLU A 97 -17.35 -12.39 0.29
N VAL A 98 -16.09 -11.99 0.03
CA VAL A 98 -15.61 -10.60 0.23
C VAL A 98 -15.38 -9.96 -1.12
N LYS A 99 -15.98 -8.80 -1.34
CA LYS A 99 -15.85 -8.08 -2.62
C LYS A 99 -15.41 -6.65 -2.37
N VAL A 100 -14.36 -6.25 -3.08
CA VAL A 100 -13.94 -4.84 -3.13
C VAL A 100 -14.57 -4.20 -4.36
N ARG A 101 -15.27 -3.09 -4.17
CA ARG A 101 -16.05 -2.41 -5.22
C ARG A 101 -15.86 -0.91 -5.15
N SER A 102 -16.37 -0.23 -6.20
CA SER A 102 -16.46 1.24 -6.25
C SER A 102 -15.13 1.93 -5.99
N VAL A 103 -14.05 1.35 -6.55
CA VAL A 103 -12.72 1.94 -6.41
C VAL A 103 -12.66 3.25 -7.18
N LYS A 104 -12.29 4.32 -6.49
CA LYS A 104 -12.10 5.65 -7.06
C LYS A 104 -10.79 6.22 -6.56
N THR A 105 -10.02 6.81 -7.44
CA THR A 105 -8.79 7.53 -7.11
C THR A 105 -8.84 8.93 -7.70
N SER A 106 -8.22 9.88 -7.04
CA SER A 106 -8.05 11.24 -7.56
C SER A 106 -6.61 11.70 -7.30
N PRO A 107 -5.81 11.92 -8.36
CA PRO A 107 -6.08 11.68 -9.79
C PRO A 107 -6.45 10.24 -10.13
N LYS A 108 -7.24 10.06 -11.22
CA LYS A 108 -7.76 8.75 -11.61
C LYS A 108 -6.64 7.81 -12.07
N ILE A 109 -6.52 6.67 -11.41
CA ILE A 109 -5.67 5.54 -11.77
C ILE A 109 -6.45 4.24 -11.56
N THR A 110 -6.17 3.25 -12.38
CA THR A 110 -6.75 1.91 -12.23
C THR A 110 -5.73 1.02 -11.54
N PRO A 111 -6.05 0.45 -10.36
CA PRO A 111 -5.21 -0.54 -9.71
C PRO A 111 -5.03 -1.79 -10.58
N ASP A 112 -3.91 -2.47 -10.43
CA ASP A 112 -3.66 -3.77 -11.03
C ASP A 112 -4.45 -4.90 -10.33
N GLU A 113 -4.26 -6.14 -10.78
CA GLU A 113 -4.93 -7.34 -10.22
C GLU A 113 -4.57 -7.59 -8.75
N LYS A 114 -3.42 -7.07 -8.30
CA LYS A 114 -2.96 -7.13 -6.90
C LYS A 114 -3.41 -5.91 -6.08
N GLY A 115 -4.18 -5.01 -6.70
CA GLY A 115 -4.63 -3.78 -6.08
C GLY A 115 -3.56 -2.69 -5.99
N LEU A 116 -2.40 -2.87 -6.62
CA LEU A 116 -1.30 -1.91 -6.60
C LEU A 116 -1.51 -0.84 -7.67
N PHE A 117 -1.12 0.38 -7.35
CA PHE A 117 -1.11 1.51 -8.28
C PHE A 117 -0.12 2.58 -7.83
N SER A 118 0.27 3.47 -8.73
CA SER A 118 1.18 4.57 -8.39
C SER A 118 0.87 5.83 -9.19
N TRP A 119 1.15 6.98 -8.59
CA TRP A 119 1.15 8.28 -9.26
C TRP A 119 2.59 8.75 -9.45
N ASP A 120 2.94 9.16 -10.65
CA ASP A 120 4.17 9.89 -10.91
C ASP A 120 3.86 11.39 -10.78
N LEU A 121 4.46 12.00 -9.77
CA LEU A 121 4.19 13.39 -9.38
C LEU A 121 5.44 14.23 -9.57
N VAL A 122 5.26 15.37 -10.18
CA VAL A 122 6.27 16.44 -10.17
C VAL A 122 5.80 17.47 -9.16
N LEU A 123 6.57 17.66 -8.09
CA LEU A 123 6.25 18.57 -6.99
C LEU A 123 7.20 19.78 -7.04
N ALA A 124 6.64 20.96 -7.25
CA ALA A 124 7.38 22.21 -7.14
C ALA A 124 7.98 22.39 -5.73
N PRO A 125 8.97 23.29 -5.56
CA PRO A 125 9.48 23.63 -4.24
C PRO A 125 8.37 24.00 -3.27
N LYS A 126 8.35 23.38 -2.08
CA LYS A 126 7.36 23.62 -1.02
C LYS A 126 5.90 23.29 -1.40
N GLU A 127 5.69 22.60 -2.52
CA GLU A 127 4.35 22.19 -2.94
C GLU A 127 3.81 21.08 -2.03
N LYS A 128 2.55 21.22 -1.65
CA LYS A 128 1.75 20.19 -1.00
C LYS A 128 0.62 19.76 -1.93
N ARG A 129 0.51 18.45 -2.19
CA ARG A 129 -0.53 17.87 -3.04
C ARG A 129 -1.37 16.87 -2.29
N THR A 130 -2.68 16.92 -2.50
CA THR A 130 -3.64 16.00 -1.88
C THR A 130 -4.20 15.05 -2.93
N LEU A 131 -4.21 13.77 -2.58
CA LEU A 131 -4.72 12.67 -3.40
C LEU A 131 -5.77 11.92 -2.59
N ASN A 132 -6.73 11.29 -3.27
CA ASN A 132 -7.79 10.56 -2.59
C ASN A 132 -7.92 9.14 -3.13
N VAL A 133 -8.22 8.21 -2.24
CA VAL A 133 -8.51 6.80 -2.57
C VAL A 133 -9.77 6.39 -1.84
N GLU A 134 -10.78 5.95 -2.59
CA GLU A 134 -12.05 5.48 -2.04
C GLU A 134 -12.37 4.07 -2.56
N TYR A 135 -12.91 3.24 -1.70
CA TYR A 135 -13.40 1.90 -2.07
C TYR A 135 -14.45 1.40 -1.07
N VAL A 136 -15.22 0.41 -1.50
CA VAL A 136 -16.21 -0.26 -0.64
C VAL A 136 -15.82 -1.72 -0.53
N VAL A 137 -15.73 -2.22 0.70
CA VAL A 137 -15.54 -3.65 1.00
C VAL A 137 -16.88 -4.22 1.45
N GLN A 138 -17.39 -5.22 0.75
CA GLN A 138 -18.61 -5.93 1.08
C GLN A 138 -18.28 -7.35 1.56
N TYR A 139 -18.79 -7.73 2.73
CA TYR A 139 -18.53 -9.02 3.35
C TYR A 139 -19.75 -9.52 4.19
N PRO A 140 -19.88 -10.83 4.47
CA PRO A 140 -20.96 -11.37 5.33
C PRO A 140 -20.87 -10.80 6.76
N LYS A 141 -22.01 -10.64 7.42
CA LYS A 141 -22.09 -10.07 8.79
C LYS A 141 -21.28 -10.86 9.83
N ASP A 142 -21.15 -12.16 9.63
CA ASP A 142 -20.43 -13.07 10.52
C ASP A 142 -19.00 -13.40 10.07
N TYR A 143 -18.53 -12.77 8.99
CA TYR A 143 -17.23 -13.05 8.36
C TYR A 143 -16.06 -12.94 9.34
N THR A 144 -15.99 -11.84 10.07
CA THR A 144 -14.93 -11.63 11.06
C THR A 144 -14.97 -12.66 12.19
N GLN A 145 -16.14 -13.04 12.67
CA GLN A 145 -16.28 -14.04 13.73
C GLN A 145 -15.92 -15.47 13.26
N ARG A 146 -16.34 -15.86 12.05
CA ARG A 146 -15.99 -17.16 11.46
C ARG A 146 -14.50 -17.30 11.24
N SER A 147 -13.85 -16.26 10.76
CA SER A 147 -12.40 -16.22 10.54
C SER A 147 -11.60 -16.43 11.82
N TYR A 148 -12.07 -15.90 12.95
CA TYR A 148 -11.46 -16.14 14.26
C TYR A 148 -11.55 -17.61 14.71
N ARG A 149 -12.72 -18.22 14.58
CA ARG A 149 -12.90 -19.62 14.96
C ARG A 149 -12.00 -20.55 14.15
N ASN A 150 -11.86 -20.26 12.86
CA ASN A 150 -11.01 -21.07 11.98
C ASN A 150 -9.53 -20.90 12.32
N ALA A 151 -9.06 -19.68 12.56
CA ALA A 151 -7.67 -19.42 12.93
C ALA A 151 -7.28 -20.03 14.29
N SER A 152 -8.19 -20.04 15.28
CA SER A 152 -7.94 -20.66 16.59
C SER A 152 -7.95 -22.18 16.58
N ASN A 153 -8.53 -22.80 15.57
CA ASN A 153 -8.63 -24.26 15.42
C ASN A 153 -7.56 -24.83 14.45
N MET A 154 -6.70 -24.00 13.84
CA MET A 154 -5.64 -24.49 12.96
C MET A 154 -4.44 -24.99 13.76
N PRO A 155 -3.89 -26.19 13.44
CA PRO A 155 -2.62 -26.64 13.99
C PRO A 155 -1.50 -25.67 13.62
N GLN A 156 -0.60 -25.38 14.56
CA GLN A 156 0.49 -24.40 14.39
C GLN A 156 1.41 -24.61 13.17
N MET A 157 1.41 -25.81 12.57
CA MET A 157 2.24 -26.14 11.40
C MET A 157 1.68 -25.67 10.06
N GLN A 158 0.42 -25.23 9.95
CA GLN A 158 -0.19 -24.80 8.69
C GLN A 158 -0.19 -23.28 8.49
N GLN A 159 0.39 -22.51 9.40
CA GLN A 159 0.40 -21.03 9.35
C GLN A 159 1.38 -20.42 8.34
N GLN A 160 2.06 -21.20 7.53
CA GLN A 160 3.12 -20.74 6.62
C GLN A 160 2.84 -20.91 5.12
N SER A 161 1.62 -21.20 4.70
CA SER A 161 1.31 -21.20 3.26
C SER A 161 0.97 -19.77 2.79
N GLY A 162 1.43 -19.38 1.59
CA GLY A 162 1.29 -18.02 1.07
C GLY A 162 -0.16 -17.50 0.97
N ASN A 163 -1.14 -18.40 0.83
CA ASN A 163 -2.57 -18.05 0.77
C ASN A 163 -3.12 -17.61 2.13
N ASP A 164 -2.60 -18.16 3.24
CA ASP A 164 -2.99 -17.77 4.59
C ASP A 164 -2.48 -16.40 4.98
N PHE A 165 -1.33 -16.00 4.41
CA PHE A 165 -0.76 -14.66 4.63
C PHE A 165 -1.61 -13.55 4.01
N GLU A 166 -2.16 -13.76 2.81
CA GLU A 166 -3.02 -12.76 2.14
C GLU A 166 -4.39 -12.65 2.80
N MET A 167 -5.00 -13.76 3.23
CA MET A 167 -6.25 -13.73 4.01
C MET A 167 -6.05 -13.02 5.35
N ASN A 168 -4.97 -13.28 6.05
CA ASN A 168 -4.62 -12.59 7.29
C ASN A 168 -4.40 -11.08 7.07
N SER A 169 -3.79 -10.69 5.96
CA SER A 169 -3.57 -9.28 5.64
C SER A 169 -4.88 -8.51 5.41
N LEU A 170 -5.83 -9.10 4.68
CA LEU A 170 -7.15 -8.50 4.45
C LEU A 170 -7.95 -8.41 5.76
N GLN A 171 -7.91 -9.45 6.59
CA GLN A 171 -8.57 -9.46 7.90
C GLN A 171 -8.01 -8.40 8.84
N LEU A 172 -6.68 -8.25 8.88
CA LEU A 172 -6.01 -7.21 9.65
C LEU A 172 -6.38 -5.80 9.14
N GLN A 173 -6.49 -5.62 7.82
CA GLN A 173 -6.93 -4.37 7.23
C GLN A 173 -8.39 -4.06 7.58
N LEU A 174 -9.29 -5.03 7.49
CA LEU A 174 -10.69 -4.88 7.88
C LEU A 174 -10.81 -4.54 9.36
N ARG A 175 -10.05 -5.20 10.23
CA ARG A 175 -9.99 -4.88 11.67
C ARG A 175 -9.49 -3.47 11.92
N SER A 176 -8.39 -3.10 11.28
CA SER A 176 -7.82 -1.77 11.38
C SER A 176 -8.79 -0.68 10.92
N LEU A 177 -9.61 -0.98 9.90
CA LEU A 177 -10.66 -0.08 9.46
C LEU A 177 -11.82 -0.07 10.45
N GLU A 178 -12.31 -1.25 10.87
CA GLU A 178 -13.43 -1.36 11.80
C GLU A 178 -13.17 -0.69 13.16
N SER A 179 -11.92 -0.72 13.64
CA SER A 179 -11.53 -0.05 14.90
C SER A 179 -11.52 1.47 14.81
N LYS A 180 -11.61 2.04 13.60
CA LYS A 180 -11.63 3.49 13.37
C LYS A 180 -13.04 4.07 13.29
N PHE A 181 -14.07 3.22 13.32
CA PHE A 181 -15.50 3.57 13.31
C PHE A 181 -16.16 3.25 14.66
#